data_e652a2089483d5a081495b131fc26510
#
_entry.id   e652a2089483d5a081495b131fc26510
#
_cell.length_a   1.000
_cell.length_b   1.000
_cell.length_c   1.000
_cell.angle_alpha   90.00
_cell.angle_beta   90.00
_cell.angle_gamma   90.00
#
_symmetry.space_group_name_H-M   'P 1'
#
loop_
_entity.id
_entity.type
_entity.pdbx_description
1 polymer ?
#
loop_
_entity_poly.entity_id
_entity_poly.type
_entity_poly.pdbx_seq_one_letter_code
_entity_poly.pdbx_strand_id
1 'polypeptide(L)'
;MATDSGHDTYTRRDVLEQAARLAGAVALPGTVARGVMPAVAHSSRTALRQRVSRVVLVRTDNRATGTRRAIDLLRPEGLAQRTVLLKPNYNTAGPAPAATDTGLLAALVQELRVAQAGPITIGDRSGMATTREAMAAKGVFALAKRYGLEVVAFDEMGAQGWRYFAASGTHWQQGFAVARPVLEAGAVVSTCCLKTHRFGGYFSLSLKNSVGMVAKYVPGDPHNYMAELHASPYQRLMIAEVNQVYAPALIVLDGVAAFVDGGPDIGTMAQPGVILAGTDRVAVDAVAIALLRVLGTTPAVAAGSIWQLEQIRRAVELGLGVASAAQIELVTGDRASQRVADQIRRLL
;
A
#
# COMPACT_ATOMS: atom_id res chain seq x y z
N MET A 1 -29.12 25.06 22.41
CA MET A 1 -27.82 25.51 21.90
C MET A 1 -27.25 24.34 21.11
N ALA A 2 -27.33 24.40 19.79
CA ALA A 2 -26.81 23.38 18.90
C ALA A 2 -25.33 23.68 18.67
N THR A 3 -24.46 22.74 19.04
CA THR A 3 -23.04 22.80 18.72
C THR A 3 -22.86 22.29 17.31
N ASP A 4 -22.54 23.20 16.42
CA ASP A 4 -22.16 22.95 15.04
C ASP A 4 -20.87 22.12 15.02
N SER A 5 -20.96 20.84 14.70
CA SER A 5 -19.82 19.95 14.48
C SER A 5 -19.37 20.14 13.02
N GLY A 6 -18.55 21.16 12.79
CA GLY A 6 -17.94 21.39 11.48
C GLY A 6 -17.15 20.17 11.00
N HIS A 7 -17.72 19.42 10.08
CA HIS A 7 -17.00 18.38 9.36
C HIS A 7 -16.14 19.07 8.29
N ASP A 8 -14.82 19.08 8.50
CA ASP A 8 -13.86 19.48 7.46
C ASP A 8 -13.97 18.51 6.28
N THR A 9 -14.75 18.92 5.26
CA THR A 9 -14.93 18.15 4.02
C THR A 9 -13.84 18.55 3.02
N TYR A 10 -13.01 17.58 2.63
CA TYR A 10 -11.98 17.78 1.60
C TYR A 10 -12.56 17.64 0.21
N THR A 11 -12.25 18.59 -0.66
CA THR A 11 -12.59 18.56 -2.08
C THR A 11 -11.54 17.79 -2.89
N ARG A 12 -11.85 17.41 -4.13
CA ARG A 12 -10.91 16.79 -5.06
C ARG A 12 -9.62 17.60 -5.23
N ARG A 13 -9.72 18.93 -5.14
CA ARG A 13 -8.59 19.86 -5.22
C ARG A 13 -7.66 19.70 -4.01
N ASP A 14 -8.22 19.56 -2.81
CA ASP A 14 -7.45 19.38 -1.58
C ASP A 14 -6.68 18.05 -1.59
N VAL A 15 -7.28 16.98 -2.13
CA VAL A 15 -6.64 15.69 -2.31
C VAL A 15 -5.46 15.76 -3.28
N LEU A 16 -5.63 16.47 -4.40
CA LEU A 16 -4.59 16.67 -5.41
C LEU A 16 -3.46 17.59 -4.91
N GLU A 17 -3.79 18.64 -4.16
CA GLU A 17 -2.79 19.52 -3.56
C GLU A 17 -1.96 18.81 -2.46
N GLN A 18 -2.57 17.92 -1.68
CA GLN A 18 -1.87 17.11 -0.70
C GLN A 18 -0.95 16.08 -1.36
N ALA A 19 -1.39 15.46 -2.45
CA ALA A 19 -0.55 14.57 -3.26
C ALA A 19 0.64 15.33 -3.90
N ALA A 20 0.43 16.57 -4.35
CA ALA A 20 1.48 17.43 -4.91
C ALA A 20 2.51 17.88 -3.87
N ARG A 21 2.08 18.15 -2.64
CA ARG A 21 2.98 18.51 -1.52
C ARG A 21 3.86 17.34 -1.10
N LEU A 22 3.36 16.12 -1.19
CA LEU A 22 4.14 14.90 -0.93
C LEU A 22 5.17 14.61 -2.04
N ALA A 23 5.01 15.22 -3.24
CA ALA A 23 5.93 15.07 -4.36
C ALA A 23 7.09 16.10 -4.38
N GLY A 24 7.19 17.01 -3.40
CA GLY A 24 8.39 17.83 -3.16
C GLY A 24 8.67 18.91 -4.21
N ALA A 25 7.69 19.76 -4.56
CA ALA A 25 7.92 20.96 -5.38
C ALA A 25 8.09 22.21 -4.48
N VAL A 26 9.31 22.72 -4.36
CA VAL A 26 9.61 24.04 -3.77
C VAL A 26 9.51 25.08 -4.90
N ALA A 27 8.56 26.01 -4.80
CA ALA A 27 8.47 27.19 -5.66
C ALA A 27 8.93 28.42 -4.88
N LEU A 28 9.91 29.16 -5.42
CA LEU A 28 10.35 30.48 -4.94
C LEU A 28 9.52 31.59 -5.62
N PRO A 29 9.23 32.72 -4.93
CA PRO A 29 8.47 33.82 -5.51
C PRO A 29 9.36 34.77 -6.31
N GLY A 30 8.95 35.11 -7.52
CA GLY A 30 9.60 36.10 -8.39
C GLY A 30 8.58 37.00 -9.07
N THR A 31 8.85 38.29 -9.03
CA THR A 31 8.12 39.50 -9.38
C THR A 31 7.57 39.59 -10.82
N VAL A 32 6.44 40.33 -10.92
CA VAL A 32 5.71 40.70 -12.16
C VAL A 32 6.49 41.67 -13.00
N ALA A 33 6.61 41.39 -14.31
CA ALA A 33 6.81 42.41 -15.36
C ALA A 33 5.99 42.05 -16.61
N ARG A 34 5.12 43.00 -17.03
CA ARG A 34 4.33 42.92 -18.27
C ARG A 34 5.26 43.15 -19.49
N GLY A 35 5.30 42.22 -20.41
CA GLY A 35 5.89 42.36 -21.72
C GLY A 35 5.16 41.49 -22.73
N VAL A 36 4.51 42.10 -23.71
CA VAL A 36 3.87 41.43 -24.85
C VAL A 36 4.98 41.00 -25.82
N MET A 37 5.05 39.72 -26.15
CA MET A 37 5.88 39.20 -27.23
C MET A 37 5.17 38.09 -28.01
N PRO A 38 5.49 37.91 -29.34
CA PRO A 38 4.68 37.11 -30.25
C PRO A 38 4.91 35.60 -30.06
N ALA A 39 3.86 34.87 -30.42
CA ALA A 39 3.85 33.39 -30.41
C ALA A 39 4.90 32.81 -31.34
N VAL A 40 5.94 32.21 -30.79
CA VAL A 40 6.78 31.24 -31.49
C VAL A 40 6.37 29.89 -30.98
N ALA A 41 5.67 29.15 -31.84
CA ALA A 41 5.34 27.76 -31.61
C ALA A 41 6.63 26.92 -31.66
N HIS A 42 7.28 26.76 -30.51
CA HIS A 42 8.26 25.70 -30.31
C HIS A 42 7.54 24.50 -29.73
N SER A 43 7.27 23.54 -30.60
CA SER A 43 6.88 22.20 -30.23
C SER A 43 8.04 21.53 -29.46
N SER A 44 8.18 21.85 -28.21
CA SER A 44 9.00 21.07 -27.28
C SER A 44 8.22 19.83 -26.91
N ARG A 45 8.33 18.80 -27.75
CA ARG A 45 8.12 17.42 -27.31
C ARG A 45 9.24 17.10 -26.30
N THR A 46 9.06 17.56 -25.08
CA THR A 46 9.79 17.02 -23.94
C THR A 46 9.30 15.58 -23.84
N ALA A 47 10.13 14.64 -24.30
CA ALA A 47 9.88 13.22 -24.07
C ALA A 47 9.73 13.08 -22.54
N LEU A 48 8.50 12.84 -22.08
CA LEU A 48 8.23 12.42 -20.72
C LEU A 48 9.13 11.20 -20.49
N ARG A 49 10.21 11.37 -19.72
CA ARG A 49 11.02 10.24 -19.27
C ARG A 49 10.03 9.30 -18.60
N GLN A 50 9.79 8.18 -19.24
CA GLN A 50 8.88 7.16 -18.75
C GLN A 50 9.38 6.78 -17.35
N ARG A 51 8.60 7.09 -16.32
CA ARG A 51 8.99 6.87 -14.91
C ARG A 51 9.09 5.36 -14.72
N VAL A 52 10.31 4.84 -14.60
CA VAL A 52 10.57 3.44 -14.34
C VAL A 52 10.51 3.20 -12.85
N SER A 53 9.69 2.23 -12.42
CA SER A 53 9.57 1.80 -11.04
C SER A 53 10.35 0.52 -10.81
N ARG A 54 11.25 0.53 -9.83
CA ARG A 54 12.03 -0.63 -9.44
C ARG A 54 11.22 -1.51 -8.50
N VAL A 55 11.16 -2.80 -8.80
CA VAL A 55 10.66 -3.84 -7.90
C VAL A 55 11.79 -4.85 -7.68
N VAL A 56 12.27 -4.91 -6.46
CA VAL A 56 13.29 -5.89 -6.05
C VAL A 56 12.61 -7.23 -5.78
N LEU A 57 13.21 -8.30 -6.26
CA LEU A 57 12.83 -9.67 -5.97
C LEU A 57 14.01 -10.43 -5.37
N VAL A 58 13.81 -10.98 -4.17
CA VAL A 58 14.78 -11.82 -3.46
C VAL A 58 14.19 -13.20 -3.23
N ARG A 59 14.83 -14.22 -3.78
CA ARG A 59 14.53 -15.64 -3.47
C ARG A 59 15.09 -15.99 -2.10
N THR A 60 14.24 -16.43 -1.18
CA THR A 60 14.60 -16.71 0.21
C THR A 60 13.58 -17.60 0.90
N ASP A 61 14.02 -18.38 1.87
CA ASP A 61 13.19 -19.10 2.84
C ASP A 61 13.13 -18.37 4.21
N ASN A 62 14.00 -17.37 4.41
CA ASN A 62 14.10 -16.60 5.63
C ASN A 62 13.61 -15.15 5.41
N ARG A 63 12.47 -14.82 6.01
CA ARG A 63 11.81 -13.52 5.89
C ARG A 63 12.69 -12.36 6.33
N ALA A 64 13.37 -12.49 7.47
CA ALA A 64 14.18 -11.41 8.01
C ALA A 64 15.40 -11.10 7.11
N THR A 65 16.11 -12.13 6.68
CA THR A 65 17.26 -11.98 5.78
C THR A 65 16.81 -11.48 4.40
N GLY A 66 15.69 -12.03 3.87
CA GLY A 66 15.14 -11.60 2.60
C GLY A 66 14.69 -10.15 2.61
N THR A 67 14.06 -9.70 3.70
CA THR A 67 13.63 -8.30 3.87
C THR A 67 14.81 -7.35 3.86
N ARG A 68 15.84 -7.62 4.67
CA ARG A 68 17.09 -6.81 4.69
C ARG A 68 17.69 -6.71 3.30
N ARG A 69 17.91 -7.86 2.65
CA ARG A 69 18.49 -7.90 1.31
C ARG A 69 17.66 -7.15 0.27
N ALA A 70 16.33 -7.25 0.35
CA ALA A 70 15.44 -6.53 -0.56
C ALA A 70 15.54 -5.01 -0.37
N ILE A 71 15.63 -4.53 0.86
CA ILE A 71 15.80 -3.10 1.19
C ILE A 71 17.18 -2.61 0.76
N ASP A 72 18.24 -3.40 0.99
CA ASP A 72 19.62 -3.08 0.56
C ASP A 72 19.73 -2.92 -0.97
N LEU A 73 19.01 -3.75 -1.74
CA LEU A 73 18.98 -3.66 -3.20
C LEU A 73 18.10 -2.53 -3.71
N LEU A 74 16.98 -2.26 -3.02
CA LEU A 74 16.05 -1.20 -3.40
C LEU A 74 16.60 0.19 -3.10
N ARG A 75 17.23 0.36 -1.92
CA ARG A 75 17.73 1.64 -1.37
C ARG A 75 16.62 2.70 -1.36
N PRO A 76 15.54 2.49 -0.60
CA PRO A 76 14.44 3.44 -0.55
C PRO A 76 14.90 4.78 0.03
N GLU A 77 14.48 5.86 -0.59
CA GLU A 77 14.78 7.23 -0.15
C GLU A 77 13.66 7.82 0.72
N GLY A 78 13.94 8.94 1.39
CA GLY A 78 12.92 9.73 2.09
C GLY A 78 12.44 9.13 3.41
N LEU A 79 13.23 8.28 4.07
CA LEU A 79 12.92 7.71 5.40
C LEU A 79 13.66 8.42 6.53
N ALA A 80 14.87 8.93 6.29
CA ALA A 80 15.70 9.55 7.32
C ALA A 80 15.00 10.74 7.98
N GLN A 81 15.04 10.78 9.31
CA GLN A 81 14.48 11.81 10.19
C GLN A 81 12.95 12.00 10.07
N ARG A 82 12.24 11.16 9.32
CA ARG A 82 10.77 11.24 9.20
C ARG A 82 10.09 10.34 10.22
N THR A 83 8.97 10.80 10.77
CA THR A 83 8.05 9.93 11.50
C THR A 83 7.51 8.87 10.55
N VAL A 84 7.48 7.61 10.97
CA VAL A 84 7.07 6.49 10.13
C VAL A 84 5.81 5.84 10.70
N LEU A 85 4.78 5.71 9.87
CA LEU A 85 3.71 4.75 10.11
C LEU A 85 4.08 3.44 9.42
N LEU A 86 4.32 2.39 10.20
CA LEU A 86 4.54 1.02 9.72
C LEU A 86 3.19 0.27 9.74
N LYS A 87 2.66 0.01 8.54
CA LYS A 87 1.36 -0.62 8.34
C LYS A 87 1.53 -2.10 7.98
N PRO A 88 1.34 -3.03 8.94
CA PRO A 88 1.31 -4.46 8.66
C PRO A 88 -0.02 -4.90 8.02
N ASN A 89 -0.22 -6.21 7.86
CA ASN A 89 -1.48 -6.83 7.47
C ASN A 89 -1.95 -7.78 8.57
N TYR A 90 -2.81 -7.31 9.46
CA TYR A 90 -3.38 -8.09 10.56
C TYR A 90 -4.91 -8.22 10.42
N ASN A 91 -5.34 -8.79 9.27
CA ASN A 91 -6.77 -9.13 9.10
C ASN A 91 -7.24 -10.19 10.11
N THR A 92 -6.32 -11.06 10.52
CA THR A 92 -6.45 -12.07 11.58
C THR A 92 -5.12 -12.22 12.33
N ALA A 93 -5.07 -13.11 13.35
CA ALA A 93 -3.84 -13.49 14.03
C ALA A 93 -3.14 -14.72 13.41
N GLY A 94 -3.62 -15.22 12.28
CA GLY A 94 -3.09 -16.42 11.64
C GLY A 94 -1.61 -16.30 11.25
N PRO A 95 -0.93 -17.43 10.96
CA PRO A 95 0.42 -17.40 10.42
C PRO A 95 0.43 -16.79 9.00
N ALA A 96 1.60 -16.33 8.53
CA ALA A 96 1.73 -15.90 7.15
C ALA A 96 1.39 -17.06 6.17
N PRO A 97 0.65 -16.78 5.10
CA PRO A 97 0.31 -15.50 4.51
C PRO A 97 -1.02 -14.91 5.01
N ALA A 98 -1.70 -15.49 6.03
CA ALA A 98 -2.94 -14.93 6.57
C ALA A 98 -2.72 -13.55 7.19
N ALA A 99 -1.61 -13.38 7.93
CA ALA A 99 -1.20 -12.11 8.52
C ALA A 99 0.31 -11.92 8.39
N THR A 100 0.78 -10.69 8.60
CA THR A 100 2.20 -10.33 8.59
C THR A 100 2.99 -11.17 9.61
N ASP A 101 4.12 -11.70 9.17
CA ASP A 101 5.08 -12.41 10.01
C ASP A 101 5.81 -11.44 10.95
N THR A 102 5.95 -11.82 12.22
CA THR A 102 6.57 -10.95 13.24
C THR A 102 8.08 -10.80 13.03
N GLY A 103 8.74 -11.83 12.49
CA GLY A 103 10.17 -11.77 12.15
C GLY A 103 10.44 -10.80 10.99
N LEU A 104 9.57 -10.78 9.98
CA LEU A 104 9.60 -9.80 8.90
C LEU A 104 9.36 -8.39 9.45
N LEU A 105 8.35 -8.21 10.31
CA LEU A 105 8.07 -6.91 10.92
C LEU A 105 9.24 -6.40 11.75
N ALA A 106 9.89 -7.29 12.52
CA ALA A 106 11.09 -6.97 13.29
C ALA A 106 12.27 -6.54 12.39
N ALA A 107 12.46 -7.23 11.26
CA ALA A 107 13.49 -6.86 10.29
C ALA A 107 13.20 -5.48 9.68
N LEU A 108 11.95 -5.18 9.32
CA LEU A 108 11.55 -3.85 8.84
C LEU A 108 11.87 -2.75 9.86
N VAL A 109 11.54 -2.96 11.15
CA VAL A 109 11.89 -2.01 12.21
C VAL A 109 13.40 -1.78 12.29
N GLN A 110 14.20 -2.83 12.17
CA GLN A 110 15.67 -2.71 12.18
C GLN A 110 16.17 -1.91 10.98
N GLU A 111 15.68 -2.20 9.78
CA GLU A 111 16.08 -1.48 8.56
C GLU A 111 15.64 0.00 8.58
N LEU A 112 14.46 0.31 9.12
CA LEU A 112 14.03 1.70 9.33
C LEU A 112 14.98 2.45 10.28
N ARG A 113 15.49 1.78 11.31
CA ARG A 113 16.52 2.36 12.20
C ARG A 113 17.87 2.56 11.51
N VAL A 114 18.31 1.58 10.70
CA VAL A 114 19.50 1.73 9.87
C VAL A 114 19.36 2.92 8.91
N ALA A 115 18.18 3.12 8.35
CA ALA A 115 17.82 4.27 7.52
C ALA A 115 17.65 5.59 8.32
N GLN A 116 17.92 5.57 9.63
CA GLN A 116 17.77 6.72 10.54
C GLN A 116 16.37 7.34 10.53
N ALA A 117 15.34 6.54 10.37
CA ALA A 117 13.96 7.00 10.51
C ALA A 117 13.73 7.63 11.90
N GLY A 118 12.84 8.62 11.96
CA GLY A 118 12.36 9.19 13.22
C GLY A 118 11.45 8.22 13.98
N PRO A 119 10.57 8.70 14.85
CA PRO A 119 9.65 7.86 15.61
C PRO A 119 8.83 6.93 14.69
N ILE A 120 8.70 5.67 15.08
CA ILE A 120 7.99 4.63 14.33
C ILE A 120 6.74 4.25 15.13
N THR A 121 5.58 4.33 14.49
CA THR A 121 4.29 3.85 15.00
C THR A 121 3.84 2.65 14.16
N ILE A 122 3.50 1.52 14.80
CA ILE A 122 2.86 0.39 14.14
C ILE A 122 1.36 0.59 14.22
N GLY A 123 0.66 0.62 13.07
CA GLY A 123 -0.78 0.86 13.03
C GLY A 123 -1.52 -0.03 12.05
N ASP A 124 -2.68 -0.54 12.44
CA ASP A 124 -3.57 -1.33 11.59
C ASP A 124 -5.02 -1.30 12.12
N ARG A 125 -5.95 -1.74 11.26
CA ARG A 125 -7.31 -2.14 11.63
C ARG A 125 -7.63 -3.49 10.97
N SER A 126 -7.97 -4.48 11.78
CA SER A 126 -8.37 -5.82 11.32
C SER A 126 -9.74 -5.80 10.64
N GLY A 127 -9.90 -6.62 9.61
CA GLY A 127 -11.20 -6.85 8.98
C GLY A 127 -12.05 -7.89 9.71
N MET A 128 -11.42 -8.97 10.17
CA MET A 128 -12.09 -10.18 10.68
C MET A 128 -11.87 -10.44 12.17
N ALA A 129 -10.87 -9.81 12.79
CA ALA A 129 -10.53 -9.99 14.21
C ALA A 129 -10.66 -8.65 14.96
N THR A 130 -10.64 -8.70 16.30
CA THR A 130 -10.35 -7.53 17.13
C THR A 130 -8.88 -7.16 16.89
N THR A 131 -8.63 -5.93 16.47
CA THR A 131 -7.28 -5.50 16.04
C THR A 131 -6.26 -5.66 17.15
N ARG A 132 -6.57 -5.21 18.37
CA ARG A 132 -5.69 -5.35 19.53
C ARG A 132 -5.35 -6.80 19.83
N GLU A 133 -6.34 -7.69 19.79
CA GLU A 133 -6.13 -9.13 20.03
C GLU A 133 -5.26 -9.76 18.95
N ALA A 134 -5.50 -9.43 17.67
CA ALA A 134 -4.66 -9.90 16.57
C ALA A 134 -3.21 -9.42 16.74
N MET A 135 -3.00 -8.14 17.05
CA MET A 135 -1.67 -7.59 17.31
C MET A 135 -0.99 -8.23 18.52
N ALA A 136 -1.74 -8.48 19.61
CA ALA A 136 -1.23 -9.14 20.81
C ALA A 136 -0.79 -10.58 20.51
N ALA A 137 -1.65 -11.37 19.86
CA ALA A 137 -1.35 -12.75 19.48
C ALA A 137 -0.15 -12.85 18.51
N LYS A 138 0.06 -11.83 17.69
CA LYS A 138 1.23 -11.70 16.81
C LYS A 138 2.48 -11.13 17.51
N GLY A 139 2.42 -10.85 18.81
CA GLY A 139 3.56 -10.36 19.59
C GLY A 139 3.97 -8.91 19.28
N VAL A 140 3.10 -8.12 18.63
CA VAL A 140 3.39 -6.73 18.22
C VAL A 140 3.74 -5.84 19.41
N PHE A 141 3.00 -5.98 20.54
CA PHE A 141 3.27 -5.17 21.73
C PHE A 141 4.62 -5.51 22.39
N ALA A 142 5.02 -6.79 22.39
CA ALA A 142 6.34 -7.20 22.86
C ALA A 142 7.46 -6.64 21.94
N LEU A 143 7.25 -6.68 20.62
CA LEU A 143 8.14 -6.08 19.64
C LEU A 143 8.25 -4.56 19.87
N ALA A 144 7.13 -3.88 20.02
CA ALA A 144 7.08 -2.44 20.25
C ALA A 144 7.82 -2.06 21.55
N LYS A 145 7.57 -2.78 22.65
CA LYS A 145 8.30 -2.58 23.90
C LYS A 145 9.81 -2.76 23.72
N ARG A 146 10.24 -3.81 23.01
CA ARG A 146 11.67 -4.09 22.74
C ARG A 146 12.36 -2.96 21.98
N TYR A 147 11.66 -2.33 21.05
CA TYR A 147 12.23 -1.32 20.16
C TYR A 147 11.76 0.12 20.50
N GLY A 148 11.02 0.35 21.58
CA GLY A 148 10.52 1.67 21.96
C GLY A 148 9.63 2.29 20.88
N LEU A 149 8.63 1.51 20.37
CA LEU A 149 7.72 1.94 19.33
C LEU A 149 6.33 2.19 19.91
N GLU A 150 5.55 3.01 19.22
CA GLU A 150 4.12 3.14 19.47
C GLU A 150 3.31 2.08 18.71
N VAL A 151 2.16 1.70 19.23
CA VAL A 151 1.19 0.80 18.57
C VAL A 151 -0.20 1.42 18.65
N VAL A 152 -0.85 1.54 17.50
CA VAL A 152 -2.21 2.08 17.38
C VAL A 152 -3.12 1.06 16.69
N ALA A 153 -4.09 0.53 17.43
CA ALA A 153 -5.22 -0.17 16.85
C ALA A 153 -6.22 0.90 16.38
N PHE A 154 -6.37 1.07 15.06
CA PHE A 154 -7.13 2.22 14.53
C PHE A 154 -8.60 2.20 14.92
N ASP A 155 -9.22 1.01 15.10
CA ASP A 155 -10.60 0.86 15.53
C ASP A 155 -10.86 1.21 17.00
N GLU A 156 -9.81 1.50 17.77
CA GLU A 156 -9.91 1.99 19.15
C GLU A 156 -9.80 3.52 19.26
N MET A 157 -9.55 4.21 18.14
CA MET A 157 -9.45 5.67 18.12
C MET A 157 -10.84 6.31 18.26
N GLY A 158 -10.91 7.44 18.95
CA GLY A 158 -12.08 8.31 18.96
C GLY A 158 -12.38 8.92 17.58
N ALA A 159 -13.51 9.63 17.44
CA ALA A 159 -13.94 10.26 16.18
C ALA A 159 -12.83 11.16 15.57
N GLN A 160 -12.12 11.90 16.40
CA GLN A 160 -11.03 12.79 15.97
C GLN A 160 -9.80 12.05 15.40
N GLY A 161 -9.69 10.74 15.62
CA GLY A 161 -8.64 9.89 15.02
C GLY A 161 -8.87 9.58 13.54
N TRP A 162 -9.98 9.99 12.97
CA TRP A 162 -10.38 9.73 11.59
C TRP A 162 -10.48 11.01 10.78
N ARG A 163 -10.17 10.91 9.49
CA ARG A 163 -10.39 11.97 8.51
C ARG A 163 -11.31 11.46 7.42
N TYR A 164 -12.39 12.17 7.20
CA TYR A 164 -13.38 11.88 6.15
C TYR A 164 -12.94 12.42 4.79
N PHE A 165 -13.18 11.63 3.74
CA PHE A 165 -13.01 11.98 2.34
C PHE A 165 -14.34 11.81 1.61
N ALA A 166 -14.76 12.84 0.89
CA ALA A 166 -16.04 12.87 0.20
C ALA A 166 -16.14 11.82 -0.91
N ALA A 167 -17.36 11.38 -1.20
CA ALA A 167 -17.67 10.38 -2.24
C ALA A 167 -17.35 10.84 -3.67
N SER A 168 -17.32 12.15 -3.92
CA SER A 168 -17.18 12.73 -5.26
C SER A 168 -15.95 12.21 -6.01
N GLY A 169 -16.17 11.65 -7.19
CA GLY A 169 -15.11 11.06 -8.03
C GLY A 169 -14.68 9.66 -7.64
N THR A 170 -15.40 9.03 -6.70
CA THR A 170 -15.19 7.66 -6.24
C THR A 170 -16.46 6.81 -6.44
N HIS A 171 -16.36 5.51 -6.18
CA HIS A 171 -17.49 4.57 -6.16
C HIS A 171 -18.04 4.35 -4.74
N TRP A 172 -17.50 5.05 -3.73
CA TRP A 172 -18.05 5.08 -2.39
C TRP A 172 -19.30 5.93 -2.37
N GLN A 173 -20.41 5.44 -1.79
CA GLN A 173 -21.66 6.17 -1.75
C GLN A 173 -21.64 7.35 -0.77
N GLN A 174 -21.02 7.14 0.39
CA GLN A 174 -20.88 8.14 1.43
C GLN A 174 -19.42 8.60 1.64
N GLY A 175 -18.52 8.32 0.69
CA GLY A 175 -17.10 8.56 0.90
C GLY A 175 -16.48 7.55 1.86
N PHE A 176 -15.32 7.89 2.44
CA PHE A 176 -14.62 7.00 3.36
C PHE A 176 -13.79 7.78 4.38
N ALA A 177 -13.61 7.20 5.55
CA ALA A 177 -12.81 7.79 6.63
C ALA A 177 -11.48 7.03 6.76
N VAL A 178 -10.36 7.77 6.80
CA VAL A 178 -9.00 7.22 6.92
C VAL A 178 -8.39 7.61 8.27
N ALA A 179 -7.66 6.69 8.87
CA ALA A 179 -6.96 6.90 10.13
C ALA A 179 -5.96 8.07 10.00
N ARG A 180 -6.06 9.08 10.86
CA ARG A 180 -5.18 10.26 10.85
C ARG A 180 -3.70 9.91 10.95
N PRO A 181 -3.26 8.92 11.74
CA PRO A 181 -1.85 8.52 11.75
C PRO A 181 -1.25 8.20 10.38
N VAL A 182 -2.07 7.72 9.42
CA VAL A 182 -1.63 7.48 8.02
C VAL A 182 -1.32 8.78 7.28
N LEU A 183 -2.12 9.81 7.54
CA LEU A 183 -2.06 11.10 6.83
C LEU A 183 -1.04 12.06 7.45
N GLU A 184 -0.77 11.88 8.74
CA GLU A 184 0.11 12.74 9.53
C GLU A 184 1.55 12.19 9.59
N ALA A 185 1.76 10.93 9.23
CA ALA A 185 3.10 10.35 9.15
C ALA A 185 3.95 11.01 8.08
N GLY A 186 5.21 11.27 8.40
CA GLY A 186 6.19 11.77 7.45
C GLY A 186 6.49 10.77 6.32
N ALA A 187 6.36 9.46 6.62
CA ALA A 187 6.48 8.36 5.66
C ALA A 187 5.56 7.20 6.05
N VAL A 188 4.93 6.56 5.08
CA VAL A 188 4.17 5.32 5.27
C VAL A 188 4.97 4.15 4.71
N VAL A 189 5.26 3.16 5.56
CA VAL A 189 5.86 1.89 5.16
C VAL A 189 4.81 0.80 5.29
N SER A 190 4.54 0.07 4.21
CA SER A 190 3.50 -0.95 4.16
C SER A 190 4.11 -2.34 4.00
N THR A 191 3.64 -3.32 4.77
CA THR A 191 3.95 -4.73 4.50
C THR A 191 2.68 -5.54 4.31
N CYS A 192 2.64 -6.32 3.25
CA CYS A 192 1.50 -7.14 2.86
C CYS A 192 1.95 -8.56 2.52
N CYS A 193 0.99 -9.46 2.34
CA CYS A 193 1.25 -10.87 2.05
C CYS A 193 0.78 -11.22 0.64
N LEU A 194 1.47 -12.16 -0.01
CA LEU A 194 1.10 -12.70 -1.32
C LEU A 194 -0.11 -13.64 -1.17
N LYS A 195 -1.28 -13.19 -1.57
CA LYS A 195 -2.49 -14.00 -1.43
C LYS A 195 -3.66 -13.57 -2.32
N THR A 196 -4.47 -14.55 -2.70
CA THR A 196 -5.81 -14.36 -3.26
C THR A 196 -6.80 -13.89 -2.19
N HIS A 197 -8.03 -13.58 -2.59
CA HIS A 197 -9.08 -13.06 -1.70
C HIS A 197 -10.47 -13.48 -2.17
N ARG A 198 -11.08 -14.44 -1.45
CA ARG A 198 -12.38 -15.03 -1.82
C ARG A 198 -13.60 -14.09 -1.70
N PHE A 199 -13.49 -13.01 -0.93
CA PHE A 199 -14.59 -12.07 -0.69
C PHE A 199 -14.63 -10.94 -1.74
N GLY A 200 -14.64 -11.27 -3.04
CA GLY A 200 -14.79 -10.33 -4.15
C GLY A 200 -13.56 -9.51 -4.53
N GLY A 201 -12.53 -9.45 -3.68
CA GLY A 201 -11.33 -8.65 -3.95
C GLY A 201 -10.33 -9.30 -4.91
N TYR A 202 -10.50 -10.56 -5.27
CA TYR A 202 -9.63 -11.42 -6.08
C TYR A 202 -8.25 -11.65 -5.48
N PHE A 203 -7.54 -10.63 -5.03
CA PHE A 203 -6.23 -10.69 -4.37
C PHE A 203 -6.10 -9.66 -3.26
N SER A 204 -5.23 -9.97 -2.29
CA SER A 204 -4.80 -9.07 -1.22
C SER A 204 -3.31 -8.83 -1.36
N LEU A 205 -2.94 -7.65 -1.79
CA LEU A 205 -1.57 -7.21 -2.01
C LEU A 205 -1.42 -5.78 -1.45
N SER A 206 -0.53 -4.95 -2.01
CA SER A 206 -0.24 -3.62 -1.49
C SER A 206 -1.46 -2.68 -1.56
N LEU A 207 -2.13 -2.60 -2.73
CA LEU A 207 -3.31 -1.74 -2.89
C LEU A 207 -4.41 -2.08 -1.87
N LYS A 208 -4.73 -3.37 -1.70
CA LYS A 208 -5.79 -3.79 -0.77
C LYS A 208 -5.38 -3.68 0.70
N ASN A 209 -4.08 -3.66 1.02
CA ASN A 209 -3.61 -3.45 2.39
C ASN A 209 -4.04 -2.08 2.95
N SER A 210 -4.29 -1.10 2.09
CA SER A 210 -4.83 0.21 2.45
C SER A 210 -6.24 0.16 3.07
N VAL A 211 -7.02 -0.88 2.81
CA VAL A 211 -8.37 -1.07 3.40
C VAL A 211 -8.29 -1.15 4.94
N GLY A 212 -7.19 -1.65 5.50
CA GLY A 212 -6.92 -1.60 6.94
C GLY A 212 -6.60 -0.20 7.49
N MET A 213 -6.55 0.83 6.65
CA MET A 213 -6.43 2.24 7.03
C MET A 213 -7.78 2.95 7.05
N VAL A 214 -8.83 2.33 6.48
CA VAL A 214 -10.20 2.87 6.44
C VAL A 214 -10.99 2.39 7.64
N ALA A 215 -11.80 3.27 8.21
CA ALA A 215 -12.68 2.94 9.33
C ALA A 215 -13.64 1.78 8.97
N LYS A 216 -13.96 0.95 9.94
CA LYS A 216 -15.17 0.13 9.88
C LYS A 216 -16.38 0.96 10.31
N TYR A 217 -16.20 1.64 11.45
CA TYR A 217 -17.10 2.65 11.98
C TYR A 217 -16.27 3.83 12.50
N VAL A 218 -16.78 5.03 12.36
CA VAL A 218 -16.27 6.20 13.09
C VAL A 218 -17.16 6.41 14.31
N PRO A 219 -16.63 6.60 15.53
CA PRO A 219 -17.45 6.88 16.69
C PRO A 219 -18.41 8.07 16.47
N GLY A 220 -19.72 7.83 16.69
CA GLY A 220 -20.78 8.80 16.42
C GLY A 220 -21.36 8.77 14.99
N ASP A 221 -20.78 8.01 14.08
CA ASP A 221 -21.29 7.77 12.72
C ASP A 221 -21.85 6.35 12.64
N PRO A 222 -23.14 6.13 12.33
CA PRO A 222 -23.74 4.82 12.19
C PRO A 222 -23.29 4.07 10.92
N HIS A 223 -22.60 4.74 9.99
CA HIS A 223 -22.22 4.16 8.71
C HIS A 223 -21.16 3.07 8.86
N ASN A 224 -21.39 1.92 8.21
CA ASN A 224 -20.44 0.81 8.15
C ASN A 224 -19.72 0.82 6.81
N TYR A 225 -18.57 1.48 6.75
CA TYR A 225 -17.74 1.59 5.54
C TYR A 225 -17.29 0.23 4.98
N MET A 226 -17.10 -0.77 5.84
CA MET A 226 -16.70 -2.10 5.39
C MET A 226 -17.87 -2.92 4.86
N ALA A 227 -19.08 -2.73 5.38
CA ALA A 227 -20.28 -3.32 4.80
C ALA A 227 -20.54 -2.75 3.39
N GLU A 228 -20.41 -1.43 3.22
CA GLU A 228 -20.51 -0.78 1.92
C GLU A 228 -19.48 -1.35 0.94
N LEU A 229 -18.19 -1.41 1.33
CA LEU A 229 -17.13 -1.94 0.48
C LEU A 229 -17.41 -3.37 0.02
N HIS A 230 -17.83 -4.25 0.95
CA HIS A 230 -17.98 -5.67 0.63
C HIS A 230 -19.30 -6.00 -0.10
N ALA A 231 -20.33 -5.16 0.03
CA ALA A 231 -21.58 -5.31 -0.69
C ALA A 231 -21.56 -4.66 -2.09
N SER A 232 -20.59 -3.79 -2.37
CA SER A 232 -20.52 -3.03 -3.61
C SER A 232 -20.05 -3.89 -4.79
N PRO A 233 -20.70 -3.81 -5.97
CA PRO A 233 -20.16 -4.39 -7.21
C PRO A 233 -18.87 -3.71 -7.66
N TYR A 234 -18.59 -2.51 -7.15
CA TYR A 234 -17.40 -1.70 -7.43
C TYR A 234 -16.26 -1.88 -6.41
N GLN A 235 -16.34 -2.92 -5.57
CA GLN A 235 -15.37 -3.16 -4.48
C GLN A 235 -13.91 -2.97 -4.91
N ARG A 236 -13.52 -3.51 -6.08
CA ARG A 236 -12.14 -3.46 -6.56
C ARG A 236 -11.71 -2.06 -7.00
N LEU A 237 -12.65 -1.25 -7.50
CA LEU A 237 -12.43 0.16 -7.82
C LEU A 237 -12.29 0.98 -6.52
N MET A 238 -13.18 0.75 -5.55
CA MET A 238 -13.14 1.39 -4.23
C MET A 238 -11.84 1.11 -3.48
N ILE A 239 -11.29 -0.12 -3.58
CA ILE A 239 -9.98 -0.46 -3.02
C ILE A 239 -8.86 0.39 -3.62
N ALA A 240 -8.86 0.60 -4.94
CA ALA A 240 -7.87 1.46 -5.59
C ALA A 240 -8.03 2.92 -5.14
N GLU A 241 -9.26 3.41 -5.01
CA GLU A 241 -9.58 4.80 -4.68
C GLU A 241 -9.10 5.23 -3.29
N VAL A 242 -9.14 4.34 -2.30
CA VAL A 242 -8.56 4.62 -0.97
C VAL A 242 -7.08 5.01 -1.05
N ASN A 243 -6.37 4.52 -2.04
CA ASN A 243 -4.94 4.78 -2.20
C ASN A 243 -4.60 6.19 -2.72
N GLN A 244 -5.58 7.03 -3.04
CA GLN A 244 -5.33 8.41 -3.48
C GLN A 244 -4.85 9.33 -2.35
N VAL A 245 -5.14 8.97 -1.09
CA VAL A 245 -4.95 9.88 0.05
C VAL A 245 -3.56 9.77 0.69
N TYR A 246 -2.73 8.83 0.27
CA TYR A 246 -1.35 8.68 0.73
C TYR A 246 -0.46 8.06 -0.33
N ALA A 247 0.86 8.19 -0.18
CA ALA A 247 1.85 7.48 -0.99
C ALA A 247 2.78 6.66 -0.07
N PRO A 248 3.03 5.37 -0.35
CA PRO A 248 4.00 4.60 0.42
C PRO A 248 5.42 5.03 0.08
N ALA A 249 6.26 5.19 1.10
CA ALA A 249 7.70 5.38 0.95
C ALA A 249 8.41 4.05 0.70
N LEU A 250 7.86 2.95 1.24
CA LEU A 250 8.37 1.59 1.07
C LEU A 250 7.21 0.60 1.18
N ILE A 251 7.24 -0.40 0.30
CA ILE A 251 6.37 -1.56 0.34
C ILE A 251 7.26 -2.80 0.41
N VAL A 252 6.98 -3.70 1.36
CA VAL A 252 7.59 -5.03 1.40
C VAL A 252 6.47 -6.07 1.37
N LEU A 253 6.48 -6.92 0.35
CA LEU A 253 5.51 -7.99 0.20
C LEU A 253 6.14 -9.32 0.58
N ASP A 254 5.54 -9.97 1.58
CA ASP A 254 5.90 -11.34 2.00
C ASP A 254 5.28 -12.36 1.04
N GLY A 255 6.11 -12.98 0.24
CA GLY A 255 5.81 -14.09 -0.63
C GLY A 255 6.64 -15.33 -0.27
N VAL A 256 7.14 -15.46 0.96
CA VAL A 256 7.78 -16.73 1.39
C VAL A 256 6.76 -17.85 1.38
N ALA A 257 5.54 -17.54 1.80
CA ALA A 257 4.35 -18.38 1.61
C ALA A 257 3.25 -17.57 0.92
N ALA A 258 2.36 -18.23 0.19
CA ALA A 258 1.27 -17.59 -0.53
C ALA A 258 -0.04 -18.38 -0.38
N PHE A 259 -1.19 -17.69 -0.45
CA PHE A 259 -2.46 -18.33 -0.81
C PHE A 259 -2.70 -18.12 -2.31
N VAL A 260 -2.72 -19.23 -3.06
CA VAL A 260 -2.95 -19.20 -4.51
C VAL A 260 -4.44 -19.35 -4.86
N ASP A 261 -5.24 -19.81 -3.89
CA ASP A 261 -6.70 -19.86 -3.92
C ASP A 261 -7.24 -19.63 -2.50
N GLY A 262 -8.49 -19.16 -2.36
CA GLY A 262 -9.09 -18.81 -1.07
C GLY A 262 -8.60 -17.45 -0.56
N GLY A 263 -7.95 -17.42 0.60
CA GLY A 263 -7.58 -16.18 1.29
C GLY A 263 -8.80 -15.36 1.75
N PRO A 264 -8.65 -14.36 2.59
CA PRO A 264 -7.37 -13.79 3.06
C PRO A 264 -6.77 -14.48 4.29
N ASP A 265 -7.50 -15.38 4.96
CA ASP A 265 -7.20 -16.00 6.26
C ASP A 265 -6.87 -17.49 6.16
N ILE A 266 -7.54 -18.19 5.26
CA ILE A 266 -7.33 -19.61 4.91
C ILE A 266 -7.39 -19.77 3.40
N GLY A 267 -6.62 -20.74 2.85
CA GLY A 267 -6.58 -20.99 1.42
C GLY A 267 -5.58 -22.08 1.05
N THR A 268 -5.50 -22.37 -0.25
CA THR A 268 -4.51 -23.27 -0.82
C THR A 268 -3.13 -22.64 -0.76
N MET A 269 -2.21 -23.32 -0.07
CA MET A 269 -0.85 -22.81 0.18
C MET A 269 0.10 -23.14 -0.97
N ALA A 270 0.96 -22.16 -1.30
CA ALA A 270 2.18 -22.37 -2.08
C ALA A 270 3.38 -21.78 -1.31
N GLN A 271 4.59 -22.23 -1.66
CA GLN A 271 5.85 -21.81 -1.03
C GLN A 271 6.80 -21.22 -2.08
N PRO A 272 6.46 -20.05 -2.67
CA PRO A 272 7.33 -19.44 -3.68
C PRO A 272 8.66 -18.98 -3.11
N GLY A 273 8.74 -18.72 -1.81
CA GLY A 273 9.97 -18.36 -1.12
C GLY A 273 10.58 -17.07 -1.69
N VAL A 274 9.81 -15.97 -1.74
CA VAL A 274 10.28 -14.69 -2.23
C VAL A 274 9.90 -13.55 -1.30
N ILE A 275 10.70 -12.49 -1.30
CA ILE A 275 10.33 -11.17 -0.81
C ILE A 275 10.36 -10.22 -2.00
N LEU A 276 9.31 -9.40 -2.15
CA LEU A 276 9.29 -8.27 -3.08
C LEU A 276 9.40 -6.96 -2.30
N ALA A 277 10.14 -5.99 -2.85
CA ALA A 277 10.19 -4.63 -2.30
C ALA A 277 10.12 -3.59 -3.42
N GLY A 278 9.43 -2.48 -3.16
CA GLY A 278 9.29 -1.36 -4.10
C GLY A 278 8.71 -0.13 -3.43
N THR A 279 8.59 0.96 -4.17
CA THR A 279 7.96 2.21 -3.73
C THR A 279 6.68 2.53 -4.50
N ASP A 280 6.42 1.80 -5.59
CA ASP A 280 5.23 1.92 -6.43
C ASP A 280 4.31 0.73 -6.19
N ARG A 281 3.12 1.00 -5.63
CA ARG A 281 2.15 -0.03 -5.25
C ARG A 281 1.57 -0.78 -6.45
N VAL A 282 1.44 -0.11 -7.60
CA VAL A 282 0.93 -0.74 -8.84
C VAL A 282 1.97 -1.68 -9.41
N ALA A 283 3.26 -1.27 -9.43
CA ALA A 283 4.36 -2.10 -9.87
C ALA A 283 4.51 -3.36 -8.99
N VAL A 284 4.50 -3.20 -7.66
CA VAL A 284 4.60 -4.33 -6.72
C VAL A 284 3.42 -5.29 -6.91
N ASP A 285 2.19 -4.77 -7.02
CA ASP A 285 1.00 -5.60 -7.19
C ASP A 285 1.00 -6.31 -8.55
N ALA A 286 1.41 -5.65 -9.65
CA ALA A 286 1.52 -6.29 -10.95
C ALA A 286 2.53 -7.46 -10.94
N VAL A 287 3.69 -7.27 -10.34
CA VAL A 287 4.71 -8.33 -10.16
C VAL A 287 4.19 -9.47 -9.28
N ALA A 288 3.48 -9.15 -8.21
CA ALA A 288 2.87 -10.14 -7.31
C ALA A 288 1.75 -10.94 -7.99
N ILE A 289 0.92 -10.30 -8.82
CA ILE A 289 -0.11 -10.98 -9.62
C ILE A 289 0.54 -11.92 -10.65
N ALA A 290 1.59 -11.48 -11.34
CA ALA A 290 2.34 -12.34 -12.25
C ALA A 290 2.93 -13.55 -11.53
N LEU A 291 3.44 -13.37 -10.31
CA LEU A 291 3.91 -14.48 -9.47
C LEU A 291 2.77 -15.44 -9.07
N LEU A 292 1.59 -14.94 -8.68
CA LEU A 292 0.42 -15.78 -8.43
C LEU A 292 0.05 -16.62 -9.66
N ARG A 293 0.15 -16.05 -10.86
CA ARG A 293 -0.08 -16.77 -12.13
C ARG A 293 0.96 -17.85 -12.40
N VAL A 294 2.24 -17.59 -12.09
CA VAL A 294 3.32 -18.63 -12.17
C VAL A 294 3.02 -19.81 -11.26
N LEU A 295 2.45 -19.55 -10.09
CA LEU A 295 2.15 -20.59 -9.08
C LEU A 295 0.87 -21.38 -9.36
N GLY A 296 0.07 -20.96 -10.33
CA GLY A 296 -1.31 -21.43 -10.50
C GLY A 296 -2.25 -20.76 -9.50
N THR A 297 -3.24 -20.03 -9.99
CA THR A 297 -4.13 -19.22 -9.15
C THR A 297 -5.57 -19.31 -9.64
N THR A 298 -6.49 -18.58 -8.99
CA THR A 298 -7.91 -18.58 -9.36
C THR A 298 -8.13 -18.06 -10.78
N PRO A 299 -9.18 -18.52 -11.51
CA PRO A 299 -9.51 -18.00 -12.84
C PRO A 299 -9.64 -16.48 -12.88
N ALA A 300 -10.21 -15.86 -11.83
CA ALA A 300 -10.38 -14.42 -11.74
C ALA A 300 -9.04 -13.64 -11.74
N VAL A 301 -7.97 -14.22 -11.18
CA VAL A 301 -6.63 -13.62 -11.16
C VAL A 301 -5.82 -14.04 -12.41
N ALA A 302 -6.07 -15.24 -12.95
CA ALA A 302 -5.36 -15.79 -14.09
C ALA A 302 -5.77 -15.16 -15.43
N ALA A 303 -7.05 -14.79 -15.58
CA ALA A 303 -7.61 -14.37 -16.86
C ALA A 303 -7.14 -12.97 -17.31
N GLY A 304 -6.98 -12.81 -18.63
CA GLY A 304 -6.74 -11.52 -19.28
C GLY A 304 -5.41 -10.86 -18.94
N SER A 305 -5.28 -9.59 -19.29
CA SER A 305 -4.13 -8.78 -18.93
C SER A 305 -4.17 -8.36 -17.46
N ILE A 306 -3.03 -8.33 -16.77
CA ILE A 306 -2.89 -7.79 -15.40
C ILE A 306 -3.39 -6.34 -15.36
N TRP A 307 -3.11 -5.58 -16.41
CA TRP A 307 -3.46 -4.16 -16.54
C TRP A 307 -4.98 -3.92 -16.73
N GLN A 308 -5.74 -4.96 -17.05
CA GLN A 308 -7.22 -4.93 -17.16
C GLN A 308 -7.94 -5.41 -15.90
N LEU A 309 -7.23 -5.99 -14.92
CA LEU A 309 -7.81 -6.30 -13.62
C LEU A 309 -8.30 -4.99 -12.98
N GLU A 310 -9.57 -4.94 -12.59
CA GLU A 310 -10.26 -3.69 -12.22
C GLU A 310 -9.51 -2.86 -11.17
N GLN A 311 -8.94 -3.50 -10.14
CA GLN A 311 -8.18 -2.82 -9.10
C GLN A 311 -6.90 -2.18 -9.66
N ILE A 312 -6.18 -2.87 -10.56
CA ILE A 312 -4.97 -2.36 -11.21
C ILE A 312 -5.33 -1.25 -12.20
N ARG A 313 -6.31 -1.51 -13.09
CA ARG A 313 -6.79 -0.52 -14.05
C ARG A 313 -7.20 0.78 -13.38
N ARG A 314 -8.01 0.69 -12.32
CA ARG A 314 -8.45 1.88 -11.58
C ARG A 314 -7.28 2.62 -10.92
N ALA A 315 -6.32 1.90 -10.36
CA ALA A 315 -5.13 2.50 -9.79
C ALA A 315 -4.29 3.26 -10.85
N VAL A 316 -4.18 2.72 -12.06
CA VAL A 316 -3.56 3.39 -13.22
C VAL A 316 -4.34 4.63 -13.63
N GLU A 317 -5.66 4.55 -13.78
CA GLU A 317 -6.53 5.69 -14.09
C GLU A 317 -6.37 6.84 -13.09
N LEU A 318 -6.15 6.51 -11.82
CA LEU A 318 -5.94 7.47 -10.73
C LEU A 318 -4.48 7.97 -10.63
N GLY A 319 -3.57 7.49 -11.49
CA GLY A 319 -2.17 7.90 -11.48
C GLY A 319 -1.39 7.42 -10.25
N LEU A 320 -1.76 6.29 -9.65
CA LEU A 320 -1.18 5.80 -8.39
C LEU A 320 0.16 5.05 -8.56
N GLY A 321 0.60 4.84 -9.81
CA GLY A 321 1.85 4.16 -10.12
C GLY A 321 2.04 3.99 -11.63
N VAL A 322 2.85 3.00 -12.01
CA VAL A 322 3.12 2.65 -13.41
C VAL A 322 1.86 2.19 -14.15
N ALA A 323 1.85 2.36 -15.48
CA ALA A 323 0.71 2.03 -16.33
C ALA A 323 0.96 0.81 -17.25
N SER A 324 2.16 0.24 -17.25
CA SER A 324 2.53 -0.89 -18.11
C SER A 324 3.75 -1.64 -17.59
N ALA A 325 3.93 -2.88 -18.05
CA ALA A 325 5.11 -3.70 -17.76
C ALA A 325 6.43 -3.04 -18.17
N ALA A 326 6.42 -2.28 -19.26
CA ALA A 326 7.61 -1.58 -19.77
C ALA A 326 8.16 -0.52 -18.78
N GLN A 327 7.36 -0.12 -17.82
CA GLN A 327 7.74 0.81 -16.76
C GLN A 327 8.22 0.11 -15.48
N ILE A 328 8.36 -1.22 -15.46
CA ILE A 328 8.81 -2.00 -14.30
C ILE A 328 10.21 -2.54 -14.55
N GLU A 329 11.14 -2.17 -13.70
CA GLU A 329 12.47 -2.77 -13.61
C GLU A 329 12.47 -3.82 -12.49
N LEU A 330 12.57 -5.12 -12.85
CA LEU A 330 12.78 -6.19 -11.87
C LEU A 330 14.26 -6.29 -11.51
N VAL A 331 14.59 -5.95 -10.27
CA VAL A 331 15.95 -5.97 -9.72
C VAL A 331 16.16 -7.26 -8.91
N THR A 332 17.25 -7.97 -9.17
CA THR A 332 17.63 -9.20 -8.46
C THR A 332 19.09 -9.14 -8.08
N GLY A 333 19.48 -9.83 -7.00
CA GLY A 333 20.86 -9.86 -6.52
C GLY A 333 21.59 -11.20 -6.73
N ASP A 334 20.92 -12.22 -7.31
CA ASP A 334 21.47 -13.55 -7.50
C ASP A 334 20.74 -14.35 -8.59
N ARG A 335 21.35 -15.48 -9.02
CA ARG A 335 20.79 -16.35 -10.08
C ARG A 335 19.46 -17.01 -9.71
N ALA A 336 19.22 -17.30 -8.42
CA ALA A 336 17.97 -17.93 -8.00
C ALA A 336 16.81 -16.95 -8.09
N SER A 337 17.01 -15.71 -7.64
CA SER A 337 16.09 -14.61 -7.80
C SER A 337 15.83 -14.27 -9.27
N GLN A 338 16.90 -14.30 -10.10
CA GLN A 338 16.79 -14.01 -11.53
C GLN A 338 15.89 -15.02 -12.26
N ARG A 339 16.01 -16.33 -11.96
CA ARG A 339 15.13 -17.35 -12.57
C ARG A 339 13.65 -17.11 -12.28
N VAL A 340 13.30 -16.68 -11.08
CA VAL A 340 11.91 -16.33 -10.72
C VAL A 340 11.48 -15.07 -11.45
N ALA A 341 12.34 -14.06 -11.50
CA ALA A 341 12.06 -12.82 -12.23
C ALA A 341 11.81 -13.06 -13.73
N ASP A 342 12.54 -14.00 -14.35
CA ASP A 342 12.36 -14.36 -15.76
C ASP A 342 11.01 -15.07 -16.03
N GLN A 343 10.53 -15.85 -15.05
CA GLN A 343 9.17 -16.43 -15.14
C GLN A 343 8.11 -15.34 -15.04
N ILE A 344 8.26 -14.40 -14.09
CA ILE A 344 7.34 -13.27 -13.89
C ILE A 344 7.28 -12.36 -15.12
N ARG A 345 8.42 -12.02 -15.74
CA ARG A 345 8.47 -11.15 -16.93
C ARG A 345 7.64 -11.66 -18.10
N ARG A 346 7.50 -12.97 -18.24
CA ARG A 346 6.68 -13.57 -19.31
C ARG A 346 5.18 -13.39 -19.10
N LEU A 347 4.74 -13.02 -17.91
CA LEU A 347 3.34 -12.88 -17.50
C LEU A 347 2.94 -11.44 -17.13
N LEU A 348 3.89 -10.51 -17.12
CA LEU A 348 3.65 -9.08 -16.95
C LEU A 348 3.16 -8.45 -18.27
#